data_b4f5c64a547dadd2f5211a20574c6c44
#
_entry.id   b4f5c64a547dadd2f5211a20574c6c44
#
_cell.length_a   1.000
_cell.length_b   1.000
_cell.length_c   1.000
_cell.angle_alpha   90.00
_cell.angle_beta   90.00
_cell.angle_gamma   90.00
#
_symmetry.space_group_name_H-M   'P 1'
#
loop_
_entity.id
_entity.type
_entity.pdbx_description
1 polymer ?
#
loop_
_entity_poly.entity_id
_entity_poly.type
_entity_poly.pdbx_seq_one_letter_code
_entity_poly.pdbx_strand_id
1 'polypeptide(L)'
;IDKDNATTDKDNVPPQVPVLASTPVEATFSASLNLQGFAEPKSKVIFLLNSVKSAEAEVTEAGQFTQELTLNEGLNELAIYGVDAAGNESLKTRSYLISQDAEAPILEIKTPKDGAVIELKKNRTIKIEGQSEANAKIFINGRMTLADSEGNFSTDFYLNEGKNTLEFIAIDKATNKTQKQIEVEFKL
;
A
#
# COMPACT_ATOMS: atom_id res chain seq x y z
N ILE A 1 64.21 15.76 19.58
CA ILE A 1 63.37 14.60 19.29
C ILE A 1 61.91 15.11 19.39
N ASP A 2 61.40 15.65 18.27
CA ASP A 2 60.03 16.10 18.19
C ASP A 2 59.15 14.84 18.14
N LYS A 3 58.30 14.70 19.12
CA LYS A 3 57.16 13.78 19.05
C LYS A 3 56.10 14.50 18.25
N ASP A 4 55.93 14.08 17.02
CA ASP A 4 54.73 14.41 16.20
C ASP A 4 53.50 13.99 17.01
N ASN A 5 52.86 14.98 17.62
CA ASN A 5 51.54 14.85 18.19
C ASN A 5 50.55 14.98 17.03
N ALA A 6 50.40 13.94 16.23
CA ALA A 6 49.34 13.87 15.27
C ALA A 6 48.01 13.83 16.04
N THR A 7 47.45 15.01 16.30
CA THR A 7 46.02 15.11 16.63
C THR A 7 45.28 14.64 15.40
N THR A 8 44.81 13.40 15.43
CA THR A 8 43.80 12.98 14.49
C THR A 8 42.58 13.85 14.74
N ASP A 9 42.38 14.88 13.91
CA ASP A 9 41.14 15.65 13.93
C ASP A 9 39.99 14.66 13.76
N LYS A 10 39.26 14.44 14.85
CA LYS A 10 38.08 13.57 14.82
C LYS A 10 37.03 14.24 13.96
N ASP A 11 36.57 13.55 12.92
CA ASP A 11 35.43 14.03 12.14
C ASP A 11 34.22 14.16 13.06
N ASN A 12 33.63 15.34 13.12
CA ASN A 12 32.44 15.66 13.91
C ASN A 12 31.31 16.21 13.01
N VAL A 13 31.43 16.07 11.69
CA VAL A 13 30.45 16.56 10.73
C VAL A 13 29.43 15.44 10.47
N PRO A 14 28.15 15.61 10.81
CA PRO A 14 27.14 14.62 10.52
C PRO A 14 26.97 14.43 9.00
N PRO A 15 26.66 13.20 8.53
CA PRO A 15 26.36 12.96 7.14
C PRO A 15 25.03 13.60 6.74
N GLN A 16 24.79 13.70 5.44
CA GLN A 16 23.49 14.16 4.93
C GLN A 16 22.37 13.16 5.25
N VAL A 17 21.15 13.68 5.41
CA VAL A 17 19.96 12.83 5.60
C VAL A 17 19.76 11.94 4.37
N PRO A 18 19.62 10.62 4.54
CA PRO A 18 19.36 9.71 3.42
C PRO A 18 18.08 10.05 2.67
N VAL A 19 18.06 9.80 1.36
CA VAL A 19 16.91 10.04 0.49
C VAL A 19 16.42 8.72 -0.10
N LEU A 20 15.14 8.41 0.06
CA LEU A 20 14.52 7.25 -0.61
C LEU A 20 14.33 7.57 -2.10
N ALA A 21 14.60 6.59 -2.96
CA ALA A 21 14.43 6.69 -4.42
C ALA A 21 12.96 6.90 -4.82
N SER A 22 12.04 6.38 -4.00
CA SER A 22 10.59 6.59 -4.14
C SER A 22 9.94 6.71 -2.77
N THR A 23 8.83 7.43 -2.71
CA THR A 23 8.00 7.46 -1.50
C THR A 23 7.39 6.08 -1.26
N PRO A 24 7.52 5.52 -0.05
CA PRO A 24 6.84 4.27 0.30
C PRO A 24 5.32 4.36 0.10
N VAL A 25 4.71 3.23 -0.25
CA VAL A 25 3.25 3.12 -0.37
C VAL A 25 2.57 3.34 0.98
N GLU A 26 1.36 3.90 0.97
CA GLU A 26 0.60 4.13 2.20
C GLU A 26 -0.07 2.86 2.75
N ALA A 27 -0.32 1.87 1.90
CA ALA A 27 -0.89 0.58 2.29
C ALA A 27 -0.38 -0.55 1.38
N THR A 28 -0.23 -1.75 1.92
CA THR A 28 0.24 -2.94 1.20
C THR A 28 -0.26 -4.21 1.86
N PHE A 29 -0.57 -5.24 1.06
CA PHE A 29 -0.83 -6.58 1.56
C PHE A 29 0.44 -7.34 1.95
N SER A 30 1.60 -6.92 1.44
CA SER A 30 2.88 -7.58 1.69
C SER A 30 3.44 -7.20 3.05
N ALA A 31 3.88 -8.19 3.81
CA ALA A 31 4.67 -7.97 5.01
C ALA A 31 6.13 -7.58 4.70
N SER A 32 6.57 -7.70 3.44
CA SER A 32 7.92 -7.31 3.00
C SER A 32 7.88 -5.98 2.26
N LEU A 33 8.74 -5.06 2.64
CA LEU A 33 8.91 -3.74 2.04
C LEU A 33 10.36 -3.57 1.57
N ASN A 34 10.56 -3.47 0.26
CA ASN A 34 11.86 -3.19 -0.33
C ASN A 34 12.06 -1.69 -0.50
N LEU A 35 13.13 -1.17 0.09
CA LEU A 35 13.52 0.23 0.05
C LEU A 35 14.85 0.39 -0.67
N GLN A 36 14.92 1.40 -1.51
CA GLN A 36 16.13 1.82 -2.20
C GLN A 36 16.31 3.32 -2.03
N GLY A 37 17.57 3.77 -2.04
CA GLY A 37 17.82 5.19 -1.89
C GLY A 37 19.29 5.54 -2.02
N PHE A 38 19.57 6.78 -1.60
CA PHE A 38 20.89 7.39 -1.70
C PHE A 38 21.26 8.01 -0.34
N ALA A 39 22.53 7.85 0.00
CA ALA A 39 23.14 8.45 1.20
C ALA A 39 24.62 8.70 0.94
N GLU A 40 25.32 9.20 1.93
CA GLU A 40 26.77 9.43 1.84
C GLU A 40 27.51 8.12 1.55
N PRO A 41 28.42 8.09 0.56
CA PRO A 41 29.20 6.88 0.26
C PRO A 41 29.96 6.35 1.47
N LYS A 42 29.96 5.03 1.63
CA LYS A 42 30.62 4.31 2.75
C LYS A 42 30.04 4.57 4.13
N SER A 43 28.91 5.25 4.21
CA SER A 43 28.12 5.41 5.43
C SER A 43 27.18 4.19 5.62
N LYS A 44 26.43 4.20 6.72
CA LYS A 44 25.34 3.28 7.00
C LYS A 44 24.01 4.03 7.02
N VAL A 45 22.94 3.39 6.60
CA VAL A 45 21.58 3.87 6.79
C VAL A 45 20.90 3.02 7.84
N ILE A 46 20.38 3.66 8.88
CA ILE A 46 19.64 3.01 9.96
C ILE A 46 18.14 3.19 9.70
N PHE A 47 17.42 2.09 9.76
CA PHE A 47 15.97 2.03 9.58
C PHE A 47 15.29 1.87 10.93
N LEU A 48 14.43 2.82 11.25
CA LEU A 48 13.57 2.78 12.43
C LEU A 48 12.16 2.41 11.99
N LEU A 49 11.62 1.34 12.54
CA LEU A 49 10.23 0.96 12.38
C LEU A 49 9.54 1.09 13.74
N ASN A 50 8.50 1.92 13.83
CA ASN A 50 7.82 2.23 15.08
C ASN A 50 8.79 2.72 16.17
N SER A 51 9.73 3.59 15.78
CA SER A 51 10.80 4.17 16.63
C SER A 51 11.87 3.17 17.14
N VAL A 52 11.82 1.91 16.71
CA VAL A 52 12.81 0.89 17.05
C VAL A 52 13.69 0.58 15.84
N LYS A 53 15.01 0.41 16.07
CA LYS A 53 15.93 -0.01 15.01
C LYS A 53 15.49 -1.39 14.48
N SER A 54 15.12 -1.43 13.21
CA SER A 54 14.67 -2.63 12.52
C SER A 54 15.76 -3.23 11.63
N ALA A 55 16.56 -2.37 10.98
CA ALA A 55 17.61 -2.81 10.07
C ALA A 55 18.71 -1.74 9.92
N GLU A 56 19.79 -2.12 9.27
CA GLU A 56 20.83 -1.22 8.76
C GLU A 56 21.29 -1.68 7.38
N ALA A 57 21.63 -0.75 6.51
CA ALA A 57 22.19 -1.01 5.19
C ALA A 57 23.51 -0.25 5.03
N GLU A 58 24.49 -0.92 4.45
CA GLU A 58 25.74 -0.28 3.99
C GLU A 58 25.48 0.52 2.71
N VAL A 59 26.05 1.70 2.64
CA VAL A 59 25.97 2.54 1.46
C VAL A 59 27.18 2.25 0.54
N THR A 60 26.91 1.96 -0.73
CA THR A 60 27.94 1.68 -1.72
C THR A 60 28.84 2.89 -1.98
N GLU A 61 29.96 2.68 -2.70
CA GLU A 61 30.82 3.78 -3.18
C GLU A 61 30.09 4.74 -4.13
N ALA A 62 29.03 4.27 -4.79
CA ALA A 62 28.15 5.10 -5.62
C ALA A 62 27.07 5.85 -4.83
N GLY A 63 27.07 5.74 -3.50
CA GLY A 63 26.10 6.40 -2.65
C GLY A 63 24.71 5.74 -2.62
N GLN A 64 24.58 4.48 -3.02
CA GLN A 64 23.33 3.74 -3.10
C GLN A 64 23.17 2.76 -1.94
N PHE A 65 21.95 2.57 -1.48
CA PHE A 65 21.58 1.52 -0.53
C PHE A 65 20.29 0.81 -0.95
N THR A 66 20.16 -0.43 -0.51
CA THR A 66 18.93 -1.23 -0.65
C THR A 66 18.72 -1.98 0.65
N GLN A 67 17.48 -2.01 1.13
CA GLN A 67 17.09 -2.72 2.35
C GLN A 67 15.69 -3.28 2.22
N GLU A 68 15.53 -4.53 2.61
CA GLU A 68 14.24 -5.16 2.84
C GLU A 68 13.87 -5.06 4.32
N LEU A 69 12.65 -4.59 4.61
CA LEU A 69 12.08 -4.53 5.96
C LEU A 69 10.89 -5.47 6.08
N THR A 70 10.70 -6.04 7.26
CA THR A 70 9.47 -6.75 7.61
C THR A 70 8.54 -5.80 8.34
N LEU A 71 7.34 -5.58 7.79
CA LEU A 71 6.29 -4.78 8.40
C LEU A 71 5.50 -5.63 9.42
N ASN A 72 5.03 -4.96 10.46
CA ASN A 72 4.02 -5.53 11.35
C ASN A 72 2.63 -5.35 10.73
N GLU A 73 1.70 -6.23 11.08
CA GLU A 73 0.29 -6.03 10.76
C GLU A 73 -0.22 -4.69 11.33
N GLY A 74 -1.03 -3.99 10.54
CA GLY A 74 -1.54 -2.66 10.86
C GLY A 74 -0.57 -1.54 10.50
N LEU A 75 -0.62 -0.45 11.24
CA LEU A 75 0.12 0.77 10.96
C LEU A 75 1.59 0.67 11.39
N ASN A 76 2.50 0.95 10.46
CA ASN A 76 3.93 1.06 10.68
C ASN A 76 4.39 2.49 10.41
N GLU A 77 5.23 3.02 11.28
CA GLU A 77 5.90 4.29 11.12
C GLU A 77 7.37 4.06 10.77
N LEU A 78 7.79 4.42 9.56
CA LEU A 78 9.17 4.29 9.09
C LEU A 78 9.87 5.65 9.11
N ALA A 79 11.06 5.70 9.71
CA ALA A 79 12.00 6.80 9.56
C ALA A 79 13.41 6.24 9.35
N ILE A 80 14.28 6.98 8.64
CA ILE A 80 15.66 6.57 8.41
C ILE A 80 16.62 7.71 8.71
N TYR A 81 17.86 7.36 9.06
CA TYR A 81 18.96 8.31 9.23
C TYR A 81 20.29 7.67 8.83
N GLY A 82 21.28 8.52 8.51
CA GLY A 82 22.62 8.11 8.13
C GLY A 82 23.57 8.10 9.32
N VAL A 83 24.55 7.22 9.28
CA VAL A 83 25.70 7.16 10.22
C VAL A 83 26.97 7.08 9.39
N ASP A 84 27.90 8.02 9.54
CA ASP A 84 29.16 8.02 8.82
C ASP A 84 30.19 7.05 9.44
N ALA A 85 31.36 6.97 8.84
CA ALA A 85 32.47 6.13 9.33
C ALA A 85 33.04 6.57 10.69
N ALA A 86 32.85 7.84 11.06
CA ALA A 86 33.28 8.40 12.34
C ALA A 86 32.25 8.20 13.46
N GLY A 87 31.04 7.73 13.10
CA GLY A 87 29.92 7.50 14.01
C GLY A 87 29.04 8.71 14.24
N ASN A 88 29.13 9.76 13.41
CA ASN A 88 28.21 10.89 13.48
C ASN A 88 26.88 10.52 12.83
N GLU A 89 25.76 10.96 13.42
CA GLU A 89 24.42 10.69 12.95
C GLU A 89 23.80 11.89 12.25
N SER A 90 23.13 11.65 11.13
CA SER A 90 22.31 12.69 10.48
C SER A 90 21.00 12.93 11.23
N LEU A 91 20.27 13.97 10.84
CA LEU A 91 18.86 14.07 11.21
C LEU A 91 18.07 12.90 10.60
N LYS A 92 16.94 12.56 11.24
CA LYS A 92 15.99 11.57 10.69
C LYS A 92 15.20 12.19 9.54
N THR A 93 14.77 11.35 8.61
CA THR A 93 13.74 11.76 7.63
C THR A 93 12.43 12.09 8.34
N ARG A 94 11.48 12.67 7.61
CA ARG A 94 10.07 12.62 8.03
C ARG A 94 9.63 11.17 8.20
N SER A 95 8.61 10.94 9.01
CA SER A 95 7.98 9.63 9.13
C SER A 95 7.13 9.31 7.91
N TYR A 96 7.20 8.06 7.46
CA TYR A 96 6.33 7.47 6.45
C TYR A 96 5.39 6.49 7.13
N LEU A 97 4.09 6.69 6.95
CA LEU A 97 3.07 5.80 7.52
C LEU A 97 2.67 4.75 6.48
N ILE A 98 2.79 3.48 6.84
CA ILE A 98 2.54 2.34 5.96
C ILE A 98 1.63 1.36 6.68
N SER A 99 0.42 1.16 6.16
CA SER A 99 -0.50 0.14 6.68
C SER A 99 -0.25 -1.20 5.99
N GLN A 100 0.12 -2.21 6.75
CA GLN A 100 0.16 -3.59 6.28
C GLN A 100 -1.17 -4.26 6.61
N ASP A 101 -1.85 -4.78 5.58
CA ASP A 101 -3.14 -5.45 5.69
C ASP A 101 -3.21 -6.57 4.65
N ALA A 102 -3.27 -7.80 5.11
CA ALA A 102 -3.34 -8.99 4.25
C ALA A 102 -4.76 -9.58 4.17
N GLU A 103 -5.75 -8.95 4.78
CA GLU A 103 -7.13 -9.43 4.74
C GLU A 103 -7.83 -8.97 3.46
N ALA A 104 -8.54 -9.90 2.83
CA ALA A 104 -9.33 -9.57 1.65
C ALA A 104 -10.63 -8.85 2.04
N PRO A 105 -11.05 -7.81 1.28
CA PRO A 105 -12.25 -7.05 1.61
C PRO A 105 -13.51 -7.92 1.57
N ILE A 106 -14.44 -7.66 2.45
CA ILE A 106 -15.78 -8.27 2.35
C ILE A 106 -16.44 -7.83 1.05
N LEU A 107 -17.31 -8.67 0.50
CA LEU A 107 -18.12 -8.31 -0.67
C LEU A 107 -19.49 -8.98 -0.57
N GLU A 108 -20.50 -8.20 -0.27
CA GLU A 108 -21.89 -8.63 -0.20
C GLU A 108 -22.71 -7.97 -1.30
N ILE A 109 -23.45 -8.74 -2.08
CA ILE A 109 -24.39 -8.24 -3.08
C ILE A 109 -25.78 -8.28 -2.46
N LYS A 110 -26.36 -7.09 -2.24
CA LYS A 110 -27.70 -6.94 -1.65
C LYS A 110 -28.78 -7.09 -2.71
N THR A 111 -28.56 -6.47 -3.88
CA THR A 111 -29.47 -6.46 -5.02
C THR A 111 -28.67 -6.42 -6.31
N PRO A 112 -29.01 -7.23 -7.34
CA PRO A 112 -29.96 -8.34 -7.29
C PRO A 112 -29.43 -9.54 -6.54
N LYS A 113 -30.30 -10.47 -6.15
CA LYS A 113 -29.88 -11.77 -5.60
C LYS A 113 -29.47 -12.70 -6.74
N ASP A 114 -28.59 -13.67 -6.43
CA ASP A 114 -28.22 -14.71 -7.37
C ASP A 114 -29.46 -15.52 -7.80
N GLY A 115 -29.57 -15.81 -9.09
CA GLY A 115 -30.73 -16.50 -9.68
C GLY A 115 -31.99 -15.64 -9.82
N ALA A 116 -31.92 -14.33 -9.57
CA ALA A 116 -33.07 -13.47 -9.70
C ALA A 116 -33.60 -13.42 -11.15
N VAL A 117 -34.92 -13.49 -11.32
CA VAL A 117 -35.61 -13.23 -12.57
C VAL A 117 -36.19 -11.82 -12.54
N ILE A 118 -35.84 -11.01 -13.50
CA ILE A 118 -36.17 -9.59 -13.58
C ILE A 118 -37.04 -9.36 -14.81
N GLU A 119 -38.27 -8.88 -14.58
CA GLU A 119 -39.22 -8.55 -15.63
C GLU A 119 -39.39 -7.03 -15.72
N LEU A 120 -38.91 -6.39 -16.77
CA LEU A 120 -38.97 -4.96 -16.95
C LEU A 120 -39.63 -4.60 -18.28
N LYS A 121 -40.74 -3.88 -18.23
CA LYS A 121 -41.50 -3.49 -19.44
C LYS A 121 -40.87 -2.37 -20.25
N LYS A 122 -39.97 -1.56 -19.71
CA LYS A 122 -39.45 -0.34 -20.35
C LYS A 122 -37.96 -0.09 -20.23
N ASN A 123 -37.30 -0.61 -19.21
CA ASN A 123 -35.93 -0.23 -18.91
C ASN A 123 -35.12 -1.47 -18.55
N ARG A 124 -34.11 -1.77 -19.36
CA ARG A 124 -33.20 -2.90 -19.12
C ARG A 124 -32.15 -2.56 -18.05
N THR A 125 -32.35 -1.47 -17.36
CA THR A 125 -31.42 -0.98 -16.33
C THR A 125 -31.95 -1.37 -14.94
N ILE A 126 -31.08 -2.03 -14.19
CA ILE A 126 -31.34 -2.37 -12.78
C ILE A 126 -30.38 -1.61 -11.88
N LYS A 127 -30.76 -1.44 -10.63
CA LYS A 127 -29.88 -0.96 -9.62
C LYS A 127 -29.17 -2.12 -8.95
N ILE A 128 -27.84 -2.08 -8.95
CA ILE A 128 -27.00 -3.00 -8.18
C ILE A 128 -26.62 -2.31 -6.90
N GLU A 129 -26.83 -2.97 -5.78
CA GLU A 129 -26.48 -2.47 -4.44
C GLU A 129 -25.74 -3.57 -3.68
N GLY A 130 -24.76 -3.15 -2.89
CA GLY A 130 -23.97 -4.07 -2.09
C GLY A 130 -23.18 -3.36 -1.00
N GLN A 131 -22.36 -4.13 -0.33
CA GLN A 131 -21.49 -3.68 0.73
C GLN A 131 -20.11 -4.32 0.61
N SER A 132 -19.10 -3.54 0.90
CA SER A 132 -17.70 -3.93 0.98
C SER A 132 -17.03 -3.15 2.11
N GLU A 133 -15.72 -3.04 2.10
CA GLU A 133 -15.01 -2.12 2.99
C GLU A 133 -15.17 -0.68 2.54
N ALA A 134 -15.01 0.24 3.50
CA ALA A 134 -15.04 1.67 3.23
C ALA A 134 -14.01 2.06 2.14
N ASN A 135 -14.47 2.82 1.15
CA ASN A 135 -13.67 3.31 0.03
C ASN A 135 -13.06 2.21 -0.88
N ALA A 136 -13.48 0.95 -0.77
CA ALA A 136 -13.06 -0.11 -1.66
C ALA A 136 -13.46 0.19 -3.11
N LYS A 137 -12.60 -0.19 -4.06
CA LYS A 137 -12.91 -0.14 -5.50
C LYS A 137 -13.71 -1.38 -5.87
N ILE A 138 -14.89 -1.18 -6.43
CA ILE A 138 -15.77 -2.28 -6.87
C ILE A 138 -15.83 -2.28 -8.39
N PHE A 139 -15.46 -3.39 -9.00
CA PHE A 139 -15.60 -3.59 -10.44
C PHE A 139 -16.77 -4.55 -10.69
N ILE A 140 -17.67 -4.16 -11.60
CA ILE A 140 -18.80 -4.98 -12.03
C ILE A 140 -18.69 -5.13 -13.53
N ASN A 141 -18.40 -6.34 -14.02
CA ASN A 141 -18.08 -6.60 -15.42
C ASN A 141 -17.09 -5.58 -16.02
N GLY A 142 -16.05 -5.24 -15.24
CA GLY A 142 -15.01 -4.28 -15.62
C GLY A 142 -15.37 -2.79 -15.42
N ARG A 143 -16.60 -2.45 -15.05
CA ARG A 143 -17.02 -1.06 -14.75
C ARG A 143 -16.81 -0.77 -13.27
N MET A 144 -16.05 0.29 -12.98
CA MET A 144 -15.70 0.67 -11.60
C MET A 144 -16.77 1.55 -10.95
N THR A 145 -17.07 1.26 -9.69
CA THR A 145 -17.72 2.14 -8.72
C THR A 145 -16.91 2.12 -7.41
N LEU A 146 -17.20 3.04 -6.50
CA LEU A 146 -16.56 3.10 -5.18
C LEU A 146 -17.57 2.79 -4.09
N ALA A 147 -17.14 2.06 -3.06
CA ALA A 147 -17.86 2.01 -1.81
C ALA A 147 -17.70 3.34 -1.08
N ASP A 148 -18.74 3.78 -0.39
CA ASP A 148 -18.71 4.99 0.45
C ASP A 148 -17.94 4.77 1.76
N SER A 149 -17.94 5.76 2.64
CA SER A 149 -17.27 5.67 3.95
C SER A 149 -17.87 4.64 4.89
N GLU A 150 -19.09 4.15 4.62
CA GLU A 150 -19.76 3.07 5.35
C GLU A 150 -19.63 1.71 4.64
N GLY A 151 -18.94 1.68 3.49
CA GLY A 151 -18.75 0.49 2.68
C GLY A 151 -19.89 0.19 1.71
N ASN A 152 -20.93 1.01 1.61
CA ASN A 152 -22.03 0.76 0.69
C ASN A 152 -21.65 1.20 -0.73
N PHE A 153 -22.07 0.44 -1.72
CA PHE A 153 -21.97 0.83 -3.12
C PHE A 153 -23.29 0.63 -3.86
N SER A 154 -23.52 1.49 -4.84
CA SER A 154 -24.70 1.45 -5.69
C SER A 154 -24.35 1.93 -7.10
N THR A 155 -24.84 1.23 -8.11
CA THR A 155 -24.66 1.62 -9.52
C THR A 155 -25.80 1.07 -10.37
N ASP A 156 -26.06 1.74 -11.48
CA ASP A 156 -27.00 1.26 -12.49
C ASP A 156 -26.30 0.33 -13.48
N PHE A 157 -26.94 -0.79 -13.82
CA PHE A 157 -26.42 -1.79 -14.74
C PHE A 157 -27.45 -2.16 -15.81
N TYR A 158 -27.02 -2.20 -17.06
CA TYR A 158 -27.87 -2.58 -18.19
C TYR A 158 -27.81 -4.09 -18.43
N LEU A 159 -28.97 -4.74 -18.47
CA LEU A 159 -29.12 -6.18 -18.72
C LEU A 159 -29.41 -6.47 -20.18
N ASN A 160 -28.84 -7.55 -20.70
CA ASN A 160 -29.25 -8.15 -21.95
C ASN A 160 -30.41 -9.13 -21.71
N GLU A 161 -31.25 -9.32 -22.74
CA GLU A 161 -32.33 -10.32 -22.66
C GLU A 161 -31.77 -11.72 -22.43
N GLY A 162 -32.42 -12.49 -21.56
CA GLY A 162 -31.98 -13.81 -21.11
C GLY A 162 -31.03 -13.75 -19.92
N LYS A 163 -30.09 -14.69 -19.84
CA LYS A 163 -29.14 -14.81 -18.75
C LYS A 163 -28.02 -13.79 -18.83
N ASN A 164 -27.74 -13.13 -17.70
CA ASN A 164 -26.64 -12.22 -17.51
C ASN A 164 -25.78 -12.73 -16.38
N THR A 165 -24.49 -12.83 -16.61
CA THR A 165 -23.49 -13.09 -15.58
C THR A 165 -22.91 -11.76 -15.10
N LEU A 166 -23.00 -11.50 -13.81
CA LEU A 166 -22.42 -10.31 -13.17
C LEU A 166 -21.21 -10.75 -12.34
N GLU A 167 -20.04 -10.31 -12.77
CA GLU A 167 -18.78 -10.55 -12.08
C GLU A 167 -18.43 -9.34 -11.24
N PHE A 168 -18.14 -9.55 -9.95
CA PHE A 168 -17.80 -8.53 -9.00
C PHE A 168 -16.39 -8.74 -8.49
N ILE A 169 -15.60 -7.68 -8.42
CA ILE A 169 -14.28 -7.65 -7.81
C ILE A 169 -14.23 -6.46 -6.85
N ALA A 170 -14.04 -6.71 -5.57
CA ALA A 170 -13.72 -5.69 -4.59
C ALA A 170 -12.21 -5.63 -4.39
N ILE A 171 -11.64 -4.42 -4.33
CA ILE A 171 -10.22 -4.17 -4.08
C ILE A 171 -10.11 -3.11 -3.00
N ASP A 172 -9.43 -3.44 -1.91
CA ASP A 172 -9.17 -2.53 -0.80
C ASP A 172 -7.99 -1.57 -1.06
N LYS A 173 -7.64 -0.77 -0.05
CA LYS A 173 -6.50 0.17 -0.13
C LYS A 173 -5.14 -0.55 -0.17
N ALA A 174 -5.02 -1.72 0.45
CA ALA A 174 -3.82 -2.57 0.45
C ALA A 174 -3.67 -3.42 -0.81
N THR A 175 -4.66 -3.36 -1.71
CA THR A 175 -4.77 -4.12 -2.98
C THR A 175 -5.15 -5.59 -2.83
N ASN A 176 -5.65 -6.02 -1.65
CA ASN A 176 -6.29 -7.32 -1.51
C ASN A 176 -7.59 -7.36 -2.32
N LYS A 177 -8.00 -8.56 -2.75
CA LYS A 177 -9.12 -8.74 -3.68
C LYS A 177 -10.08 -9.80 -3.19
N THR A 178 -11.37 -9.51 -3.33
CA THR A 178 -12.45 -10.50 -3.23
C THR A 178 -13.23 -10.52 -4.53
N GLN A 179 -13.56 -11.72 -5.01
CA GLN A 179 -14.33 -11.92 -6.23
C GLN A 179 -15.61 -12.67 -5.94
N LYS A 180 -16.71 -12.26 -6.58
CA LYS A 180 -18.00 -12.96 -6.58
C LYS A 180 -18.63 -12.91 -7.96
N GLN A 181 -19.47 -13.90 -8.25
CA GLN A 181 -20.26 -13.96 -9.46
C GLN A 181 -21.70 -14.31 -9.09
N ILE A 182 -22.66 -13.66 -9.74
CA ILE A 182 -24.07 -14.02 -9.67
C ILE A 182 -24.65 -14.11 -11.10
N GLU A 183 -25.70 -14.88 -11.24
CA GLU A 183 -26.49 -14.93 -12.47
C GLU A 183 -27.85 -14.27 -12.26
N VAL A 184 -28.30 -13.47 -13.23
CA VAL A 184 -29.65 -12.90 -13.27
C VAL A 184 -30.25 -13.14 -14.63
N GLU A 185 -31.54 -13.50 -14.69
CA GLU A 185 -32.29 -13.65 -15.93
C GLU A 185 -33.17 -12.43 -16.17
N PHE A 186 -33.02 -11.79 -17.31
CA PHE A 186 -33.90 -10.71 -17.71
C PHE A 186 -34.91 -11.19 -18.76
N LYS A 187 -36.20 -10.93 -18.52
CA LYS A 187 -37.33 -11.23 -19.42
C LYS A 187 -38.05 -9.95 -19.81
N LEU A 188 -38.36 -9.84 -21.12
CA LEU A 188 -39.19 -8.76 -21.67
C LEU A 188 -40.68 -9.05 -21.49
#